data_b110253247e6a6312bd005b1c46d20d9
#
_entry.id   b110253247e6a6312bd005b1c46d20d9
#
_cell.length_a   1.000
_cell.length_b   1.000
_cell.length_c   1.000
_cell.angle_alpha   90.00
_cell.angle_beta   90.00
_cell.angle_gamma   90.00
#
_symmetry.space_group_name_H-M   'P 1'
#
loop_
_entity.id
_entity.type
_entity.pdbx_description
1 polymer ?
#
loop_
_entity_poly.entity_id
_entity_poly.type
_entity_poly.pdbx_seq_one_letter_code
_entity_poly.pdbx_strand_id
1 'polypeptide(L)'
;MKDARGLDVTTDDATAVAAADDFAARLLRLDQGVEAILDAAKRWPDTAIVQLYAATFWLYGQTDGALETAAVHLRACDALAMNTRERALHRALALWHGNDNLRAVEAMEAITTEWPSDLLTVKIAEFLYYVLGQQYMGPRFRAHMRRLEGAHAADPDFLAMTAFASELCSDYVAAEAVAERALGIEPRNPWAQHALSHVLIRQGRVAEGLTRLESFLPLLATCGRPIHCHDAWHLALLHLEELDVAAAMRVFRTHIWGITPDFVVEQLDAIALLWRIEMAAGPMDAQWPSIAEHIAPRALETFMPFMNAHYVYALARAGWTDAVEAALAGMRARSIAHDEEAMRVWAPVGRAVIEAAAAFGAGDRARAAALLDPVMPMMTSIGGSDAQDDLFRQTYLRSLQAAGRHADAAAYFDAITVGKSRTPLDRALAN
;
A
#
# COMPACT_ATOMS: atom_id res chain seq x y z
N MET A 1 17.77 2.85 -28.84
CA MET A 1 16.43 3.15 -29.43
C MET A 1 15.64 4.05 -28.49
N LYS A 2 14.41 4.41 -28.84
CA LYS A 2 13.48 5.12 -27.91
C LYS A 2 12.30 4.24 -27.58
N ASP A 3 11.85 4.34 -26.32
CA ASP A 3 10.60 3.70 -25.85
C ASP A 3 9.37 4.53 -26.26
N ALA A 4 8.16 4.03 -25.93
CA ALA A 4 6.89 4.68 -26.26
C ALA A 4 6.72 6.08 -25.65
N ARG A 5 7.50 6.45 -24.63
CA ARG A 5 7.52 7.78 -24.00
C ARG A 5 8.65 8.66 -24.49
N GLY A 6 9.40 8.20 -25.52
CA GLY A 6 10.49 8.93 -26.15
C GLY A 6 11.81 8.92 -25.38
N LEU A 7 11.94 8.08 -24.35
CA LEU A 7 13.15 7.92 -23.55
C LEU A 7 14.15 7.01 -24.26
N ASP A 8 15.43 7.30 -24.10
CA ASP A 8 16.49 6.49 -24.70
C ASP A 8 16.62 5.12 -23.97
N VAL A 9 16.71 4.06 -24.76
CA VAL A 9 16.90 2.67 -24.31
C VAL A 9 18.17 2.11 -24.96
N THR A 10 19.00 1.46 -24.15
CA THR A 10 20.29 0.88 -24.59
C THR A 10 20.10 -0.51 -25.18
N THR A 11 19.50 -0.54 -26.36
CA THR A 11 19.36 -1.75 -27.21
C THR A 11 19.03 -1.32 -28.64
N ASP A 12 19.29 -2.21 -29.61
CA ASP A 12 18.87 -2.12 -31.03
C ASP A 12 17.78 -3.16 -31.36
N ASP A 13 17.36 -3.96 -30.40
CA ASP A 13 16.24 -4.89 -30.57
C ASP A 13 14.90 -4.20 -30.24
N ALA A 14 14.12 -3.90 -31.29
CA ALA A 14 12.81 -3.26 -31.15
C ALA A 14 11.80 -4.15 -30.38
N THR A 15 11.98 -5.47 -30.38
CA THR A 15 11.09 -6.38 -29.65
C THR A 15 11.38 -6.37 -28.14
N ALA A 16 12.62 -6.15 -27.76
CA ALA A 16 12.98 -5.92 -26.35
C ALA A 16 12.42 -4.59 -25.84
N VAL A 17 12.47 -3.52 -26.65
CA VAL A 17 11.83 -2.23 -26.31
C VAL A 17 10.32 -2.40 -26.14
N ALA A 18 9.66 -3.09 -27.08
CA ALA A 18 8.22 -3.35 -26.99
C ALA A 18 7.82 -4.12 -25.72
N ALA A 19 8.65 -5.08 -25.27
CA ALA A 19 8.41 -5.80 -24.02
C ALA A 19 8.56 -4.90 -22.79
N ALA A 20 9.53 -3.98 -22.80
CA ALA A 20 9.69 -2.98 -21.73
C ALA A 20 8.51 -1.98 -21.72
N ASP A 21 8.05 -1.54 -22.90
CA ASP A 21 6.88 -0.68 -23.04
C ASP A 21 5.59 -1.35 -22.54
N ASP A 22 5.39 -2.64 -22.84
CA ASP A 22 4.24 -3.42 -22.36
C ASP A 22 4.25 -3.51 -20.82
N PHE A 23 5.40 -3.81 -20.22
CA PHE A 23 5.54 -3.80 -18.76
C PHE A 23 5.19 -2.43 -18.16
N ALA A 24 5.76 -1.35 -18.72
CA ALA A 24 5.52 -0.01 -18.21
C ALA A 24 4.04 0.38 -18.31
N ALA A 25 3.39 0.08 -19.43
CA ALA A 25 1.97 0.35 -19.62
C ALA A 25 1.09 -0.44 -18.64
N ARG A 26 1.37 -1.73 -18.45
CA ARG A 26 0.61 -2.58 -17.51
C ARG A 26 0.81 -2.17 -16.07
N LEU A 27 2.03 -1.83 -15.66
CA LEU A 27 2.29 -1.42 -14.29
C LEU A 27 1.62 -0.07 -13.98
N LEU A 28 1.63 0.89 -14.91
CA LEU A 28 0.94 2.18 -14.76
C LEU A 28 -0.57 2.00 -14.58
N ARG A 29 -1.19 1.10 -15.34
CA ARG A 29 -2.64 0.82 -15.35
C ARG A 29 -3.05 -0.25 -14.35
N LEU A 30 -2.09 -0.89 -13.68
CA LEU A 30 -2.33 -2.05 -12.82
C LEU A 30 -3.08 -3.18 -13.54
N ASP A 31 -2.73 -3.40 -14.81
CA ASP A 31 -3.34 -4.43 -15.68
C ASP A 31 -2.79 -5.83 -15.37
N GLN A 32 -3.52 -6.85 -15.82
CA GLN A 32 -3.06 -8.24 -15.80
C GLN A 32 -1.89 -8.43 -16.76
N GLY A 33 -1.05 -9.45 -16.50
CA GLY A 33 0.03 -9.85 -17.40
C GLY A 33 1.33 -9.06 -17.22
N VAL A 34 1.44 -8.24 -16.17
CA VAL A 34 2.68 -7.51 -15.85
C VAL A 34 3.88 -8.45 -15.65
N GLU A 35 3.63 -9.71 -15.24
CA GLU A 35 4.62 -10.78 -15.08
C GLU A 35 5.29 -11.23 -16.38
N ALA A 36 4.75 -10.87 -17.56
CA ALA A 36 5.35 -11.17 -18.86
C ALA A 36 6.79 -10.62 -19.00
N ILE A 37 7.15 -9.60 -18.21
CA ILE A 37 8.52 -9.08 -18.15
C ILE A 37 9.53 -10.15 -17.72
N LEU A 38 9.13 -11.15 -16.94
CA LEU A 38 10.01 -12.23 -16.49
C LEU A 38 10.43 -13.15 -17.64
N ASP A 39 9.54 -13.43 -18.57
CA ASP A 39 9.87 -14.17 -19.79
C ASP A 39 10.66 -13.30 -20.78
N ALA A 40 10.38 -12.00 -20.83
CA ALA A 40 11.21 -11.05 -21.55
C ALA A 40 12.65 -11.02 -21.02
N ALA A 41 12.84 -11.02 -19.70
CA ALA A 41 14.17 -11.04 -19.09
C ALA A 41 15.00 -12.31 -19.41
N LYS A 42 14.34 -13.46 -19.58
CA LYS A 42 14.97 -14.69 -20.06
C LYS A 42 15.35 -14.61 -21.54
N ARG A 43 14.49 -13.98 -22.35
CA ARG A 43 14.68 -13.86 -23.79
C ARG A 43 15.75 -12.84 -24.18
N TRP A 44 15.86 -11.75 -23.43
CA TRP A 44 16.82 -10.66 -23.65
C TRP A 44 17.69 -10.44 -22.41
N PRO A 45 18.52 -11.43 -22.02
CA PRO A 45 19.30 -11.36 -20.79
C PRO A 45 20.33 -10.22 -20.79
N ASP A 46 20.76 -9.77 -21.97
CA ASP A 46 21.78 -8.72 -22.15
C ASP A 46 21.15 -7.32 -22.35
N THR A 47 19.84 -7.15 -22.16
CA THR A 47 19.16 -5.86 -22.29
C THR A 47 18.87 -5.27 -20.91
N ALA A 48 19.61 -4.25 -20.52
CA ALA A 48 19.57 -3.68 -19.17
C ALA A 48 18.18 -3.25 -18.73
N ILE A 49 17.42 -2.52 -19.58
CA ILE A 49 16.08 -2.03 -19.19
C ILE A 49 15.10 -3.17 -18.88
N VAL A 50 15.19 -4.30 -19.59
CA VAL A 50 14.36 -5.49 -19.36
C VAL A 50 14.71 -6.13 -18.01
N GLN A 51 16.01 -6.23 -17.68
CA GLN A 51 16.46 -6.72 -16.38
C GLN A 51 16.07 -5.79 -15.23
N LEU A 52 16.17 -4.47 -15.41
CA LEU A 52 15.74 -3.48 -14.42
C LEU A 52 14.22 -3.58 -14.16
N TYR A 53 13.43 -3.79 -15.20
CA TYR A 53 11.97 -3.93 -15.04
C TYR A 53 11.58 -5.28 -14.42
N ALA A 54 12.32 -6.36 -14.70
CA ALA A 54 12.17 -7.62 -14.00
C ALA A 54 12.53 -7.50 -12.51
N ALA A 55 13.61 -6.77 -12.17
CA ALA A 55 13.94 -6.45 -10.79
C ALA A 55 12.82 -5.64 -10.12
N THR A 56 12.27 -4.63 -10.82
CA THR A 56 11.14 -3.82 -10.34
C THR A 56 9.93 -4.69 -10.02
N PHE A 57 9.57 -5.62 -10.92
CA PHE A 57 8.46 -6.56 -10.66
C PHE A 57 8.64 -7.33 -9.36
N TRP A 58 9.83 -7.88 -9.11
CA TRP A 58 10.10 -8.64 -7.89
C TRP A 58 10.13 -7.76 -6.64
N LEU A 59 10.63 -6.52 -6.73
CA LEU A 59 10.65 -5.59 -5.59
C LEU A 59 9.24 -5.24 -5.09
N TYR A 60 8.24 -5.20 -5.97
CA TYR A 60 6.84 -5.06 -5.56
C TYR A 60 6.30 -6.26 -4.76
N GLY A 61 6.94 -7.40 -4.82
CA GLY A 61 6.51 -8.62 -4.13
C GLY A 61 6.62 -8.55 -2.60
N GLN A 62 7.48 -7.71 -2.06
CA GLN A 62 7.66 -7.46 -0.62
C GLN A 62 7.84 -8.75 0.22
N THR A 63 8.60 -9.70 -0.29
CA THR A 63 8.97 -10.94 0.40
C THR A 63 10.46 -11.18 0.29
N ASP A 64 11.07 -11.91 1.25
CA ASP A 64 12.50 -12.21 1.21
C ASP A 64 12.88 -12.93 -0.10
N GLY A 65 12.10 -13.91 -0.53
CA GLY A 65 12.36 -14.62 -1.80
C GLY A 65 12.21 -13.72 -3.04
N ALA A 66 11.32 -12.73 -3.01
CA ALA A 66 11.20 -11.74 -4.07
C ALA A 66 12.43 -10.82 -4.11
N LEU A 67 12.93 -10.38 -2.95
CA LEU A 67 14.17 -9.59 -2.87
C LEU A 67 15.39 -10.39 -3.37
N GLU A 68 15.52 -11.65 -2.99
CA GLU A 68 16.59 -12.52 -3.49
C GLU A 68 16.57 -12.62 -5.03
N THR A 69 15.38 -12.74 -5.61
CA THR A 69 15.21 -12.80 -7.07
C THR A 69 15.48 -11.44 -7.74
N ALA A 70 15.01 -10.34 -7.16
CA ALA A 70 15.32 -8.99 -7.64
C ALA A 70 16.84 -8.75 -7.69
N ALA A 71 17.58 -9.21 -6.66
CA ALA A 71 19.03 -9.10 -6.61
C ALA A 71 19.74 -9.82 -7.78
N VAL A 72 19.19 -10.92 -8.30
CA VAL A 72 19.73 -11.60 -9.48
C VAL A 72 19.70 -10.69 -10.70
N HIS A 73 18.55 -10.04 -10.95
CA HIS A 73 18.38 -9.13 -12.07
C HIS A 73 19.24 -7.85 -11.92
N LEU A 74 19.31 -7.28 -10.70
CA LEU A 74 20.16 -6.11 -10.44
C LEU A 74 21.64 -6.43 -10.70
N ARG A 75 22.15 -7.56 -10.19
CA ARG A 75 23.55 -7.99 -10.44
C ARG A 75 23.82 -8.27 -11.92
N ALA A 76 22.84 -8.79 -12.65
CA ALA A 76 22.99 -8.96 -14.10
C ALA A 76 23.28 -7.63 -14.80
N CYS A 77 22.65 -6.54 -14.36
CA CYS A 77 22.85 -5.20 -14.91
C CYS A 77 24.27 -4.64 -14.69
N ASP A 78 25.03 -5.10 -13.68
CA ASP A 78 26.38 -4.60 -13.40
C ASP A 78 27.35 -4.77 -14.59
N ALA A 79 27.14 -5.80 -15.41
CA ALA A 79 27.96 -6.10 -16.59
C ALA A 79 27.38 -5.56 -17.90
N LEU A 80 26.17 -4.99 -17.88
CA LEU A 80 25.48 -4.56 -19.10
C LEU A 80 25.76 -3.10 -19.45
N ALA A 81 25.73 -2.81 -20.75
CA ALA A 81 25.75 -1.42 -21.22
C ALA A 81 24.44 -0.71 -20.81
N MET A 82 24.56 0.46 -20.21
CA MET A 82 23.47 1.32 -19.78
C MET A 82 23.70 2.78 -20.15
N ASN A 83 22.67 3.48 -20.57
CA ASN A 83 22.70 4.94 -20.69
C ASN A 83 22.64 5.61 -19.29
N THR A 84 22.65 6.94 -19.24
CA THR A 84 22.66 7.67 -17.95
C THR A 84 21.40 7.44 -17.13
N ARG A 85 20.23 7.42 -17.79
CA ARG A 85 18.93 7.16 -17.12
C ARG A 85 18.85 5.73 -16.57
N GLU A 86 19.22 4.73 -17.35
CA GLU A 86 19.22 3.33 -16.92
C GLU A 86 20.16 3.10 -15.73
N ARG A 87 21.36 3.70 -15.73
CA ARG A 87 22.26 3.66 -14.56
C ARG A 87 21.68 4.36 -13.34
N ALA A 88 20.94 5.46 -13.53
CA ALA A 88 20.27 6.13 -12.43
C ALA A 88 19.15 5.27 -11.85
N LEU A 89 18.34 4.63 -12.70
CA LEU A 89 17.29 3.69 -12.28
C LEU A 89 17.90 2.47 -11.57
N HIS A 90 18.98 1.88 -12.10
CA HIS A 90 19.66 0.78 -11.43
C HIS A 90 20.07 1.14 -10.00
N ARG A 91 20.69 2.32 -9.79
CA ARG A 91 21.06 2.79 -8.44
C ARG A 91 19.84 2.99 -7.54
N ALA A 92 18.75 3.55 -8.06
CA ALA A 92 17.52 3.76 -7.30
C ALA A 92 16.88 2.42 -6.87
N LEU A 93 16.82 1.44 -7.77
CA LEU A 93 16.34 0.09 -7.46
C LEU A 93 17.25 -0.66 -6.49
N ALA A 94 18.58 -0.47 -6.55
CA ALA A 94 19.51 -1.02 -5.59
C ALA A 94 19.31 -0.44 -4.18
N LEU A 95 19.02 0.85 -4.06
CA LEU A 95 18.65 1.47 -2.78
C LEU A 95 17.34 0.88 -2.24
N TRP A 96 16.32 0.73 -3.09
CA TRP A 96 15.06 0.08 -2.69
C TRP A 96 15.29 -1.37 -2.24
N HIS A 97 16.04 -2.16 -3.01
CA HIS A 97 16.41 -3.52 -2.64
C HIS A 97 17.12 -3.58 -1.26
N GLY A 98 18.00 -2.62 -0.98
CA GLY A 98 18.67 -2.46 0.31
C GLY A 98 17.79 -1.93 1.44
N ASN A 99 16.49 -1.72 1.18
CA ASN A 99 15.52 -1.12 2.10
C ASN A 99 15.85 0.34 2.52
N ASP A 100 16.67 1.03 1.73
CA ASP A 100 16.94 2.48 1.88
C ASP A 100 15.88 3.26 1.09
N ASN A 101 14.64 3.13 1.54
CA ASN A 101 13.47 3.59 0.79
C ASN A 101 13.43 5.11 0.62
N LEU A 102 13.91 5.88 1.61
CA LEU A 102 13.93 7.34 1.51
C LEU A 102 14.90 7.80 0.43
N ARG A 103 16.12 7.24 0.40
CA ARG A 103 17.09 7.57 -0.65
C ARG A 103 16.68 7.03 -2.01
N ALA A 104 15.97 5.90 -2.06
CA ALA A 104 15.39 5.39 -3.30
C ALA A 104 14.37 6.40 -3.87
N VAL A 105 13.47 6.94 -3.04
CA VAL A 105 12.55 8.04 -3.43
C VAL A 105 13.31 9.25 -3.95
N GLU A 106 14.35 9.70 -3.25
CA GLU A 106 15.18 10.85 -3.67
C GLU A 106 15.83 10.62 -5.03
N ALA A 107 16.36 9.42 -5.25
CA ALA A 107 16.95 9.05 -6.53
C ALA A 107 15.91 9.02 -7.66
N MET A 108 14.69 8.52 -7.41
CA MET A 108 13.61 8.50 -8.39
C MET A 108 13.07 9.89 -8.71
N GLU A 109 12.93 10.77 -7.71
CA GLU A 109 12.58 12.18 -7.94
C GLU A 109 13.65 12.92 -8.77
N ALA A 110 14.93 12.61 -8.58
CA ALA A 110 16.01 13.15 -9.40
C ALA A 110 15.93 12.65 -10.85
N ILE A 111 15.64 11.36 -11.07
CA ILE A 111 15.42 10.79 -12.41
C ILE A 111 14.30 11.53 -13.12
N THR A 112 13.14 11.67 -12.50
CA THR A 112 11.97 12.31 -13.12
C THR A 112 12.12 13.83 -13.28
N THR A 113 13.05 14.46 -12.57
CA THR A 113 13.43 15.85 -12.77
C THR A 113 14.26 16.01 -14.06
N GLU A 114 15.18 15.07 -14.33
CA GLU A 114 16.02 15.09 -15.55
C GLU A 114 15.27 14.52 -16.77
N TRP A 115 14.42 13.51 -16.56
CA TRP A 115 13.59 12.87 -17.60
C TRP A 115 12.10 12.96 -17.22
N PRO A 116 11.43 14.10 -17.40
CA PRO A 116 10.04 14.29 -16.94
C PRO A 116 9.02 13.35 -17.58
N SER A 117 9.32 12.77 -18.76
CA SER A 117 8.45 11.80 -19.42
C SER A 117 8.52 10.38 -18.82
N ASP A 118 9.42 10.13 -17.85
CA ASP A 118 9.57 8.81 -17.20
C ASP A 118 8.48 8.57 -16.14
N LEU A 119 7.25 8.36 -16.58
CA LEU A 119 6.10 8.18 -15.71
C LEU A 119 6.15 6.85 -14.93
N LEU A 120 6.83 5.83 -15.45
CA LEU A 120 7.02 4.57 -14.72
C LEU A 120 7.83 4.78 -13.43
N THR A 121 8.90 5.57 -13.51
CA THR A 121 9.69 5.92 -12.31
C THR A 121 8.87 6.72 -11.29
N VAL A 122 7.91 7.56 -11.73
CA VAL A 122 6.93 8.21 -10.83
C VAL A 122 6.06 7.17 -10.13
N LYS A 123 5.57 6.17 -10.85
CA LYS A 123 4.74 5.08 -10.29
C LYS A 123 5.50 4.24 -9.26
N ILE A 124 6.78 3.98 -9.49
CA ILE A 124 7.64 3.29 -8.53
C ILE A 124 7.85 4.16 -7.27
N ALA A 125 8.11 5.47 -7.44
CA ALA A 125 8.21 6.39 -6.30
C ALA A 125 6.91 6.46 -5.49
N GLU A 126 5.74 6.43 -6.14
CA GLU A 126 4.43 6.37 -5.48
C GLU A 126 4.32 5.16 -4.54
N PHE A 127 4.78 3.99 -4.98
CA PHE A 127 4.80 2.81 -4.13
C PHE A 127 5.76 2.97 -2.94
N LEU A 128 6.90 3.61 -3.12
CA LEU A 128 7.82 3.87 -2.01
C LEU A 128 7.27 4.92 -1.03
N TYR A 129 6.44 5.88 -1.48
CA TYR A 129 5.70 6.73 -0.56
C TYR A 129 4.72 5.91 0.30
N TYR A 130 4.11 4.85 -0.27
CA TYR A 130 3.28 3.91 0.49
C TYR A 130 4.10 3.17 1.55
N VAL A 131 5.28 2.66 1.21
CA VAL A 131 6.16 1.96 2.14
C VAL A 131 6.60 2.86 3.31
N LEU A 132 6.81 4.16 3.04
CA LEU A 132 7.18 5.18 4.03
C LEU A 132 5.98 5.78 4.77
N GLY A 133 4.75 5.41 4.40
CA GLY A 133 3.50 5.96 4.89
C GLY A 133 2.96 7.07 4.00
N GLN A 134 1.91 6.76 3.24
CA GLN A 134 1.40 7.67 2.21
C GLN A 134 0.91 9.00 2.77
N GLN A 135 0.18 9.00 3.89
CA GLN A 135 -0.27 10.24 4.49
C GLN A 135 0.91 11.08 5.04
N TYR A 136 1.91 10.43 5.63
CA TYR A 136 3.14 11.10 6.09
C TYR A 136 3.92 11.71 4.93
N MET A 137 4.03 10.99 3.81
CA MET A 137 4.72 11.43 2.59
C MET A 137 3.83 12.25 1.65
N GLY A 138 2.56 12.41 1.90
CA GLY A 138 1.58 13.07 1.05
C GLY A 138 2.02 14.46 0.53
N PRO A 139 2.50 15.37 1.40
CA PRO A 139 2.99 16.69 0.94
C PRO A 139 4.15 16.59 -0.06
N ARG A 140 5.08 15.64 0.13
CA ARG A 140 6.21 15.39 -0.76
C ARG A 140 5.72 14.81 -2.08
N PHE A 141 4.85 13.81 -2.04
CA PHE A 141 4.25 13.21 -3.22
C PHE A 141 3.50 14.25 -4.05
N ARG A 142 2.64 15.07 -3.44
CA ARG A 142 1.95 16.15 -4.13
C ARG A 142 2.90 17.18 -4.76
N ALA A 143 3.99 17.53 -4.08
CA ALA A 143 5.01 18.41 -4.62
C ALA A 143 5.73 17.79 -5.83
N HIS A 144 5.98 16.47 -5.80
CA HIS A 144 6.53 15.73 -6.94
C HIS A 144 5.59 15.79 -8.15
N MET A 145 4.30 15.47 -7.96
CA MET A 145 3.30 15.53 -9.04
C MET A 145 3.21 16.94 -9.68
N ARG A 146 3.19 18.00 -8.87
CA ARG A 146 3.15 19.37 -9.36
C ARG A 146 4.33 19.74 -10.26
N ARG A 147 5.53 19.23 -9.97
CA ARG A 147 6.71 19.47 -10.81
C ARG A 147 6.58 18.87 -12.21
N LEU A 148 5.81 17.79 -12.34
CA LEU A 148 5.66 17.02 -13.57
C LEU A 148 4.38 17.34 -14.36
N GLU A 149 3.48 18.17 -13.83
CA GLU A 149 2.19 18.50 -14.44
C GLU A 149 2.31 18.97 -15.89
N GLY A 150 3.32 19.81 -16.21
CA GLY A 150 3.55 20.32 -17.56
C GLY A 150 3.85 19.23 -18.60
N ALA A 151 4.42 18.10 -18.17
CA ALA A 151 4.75 16.98 -19.06
C ALA A 151 3.58 15.99 -19.25
N HIS A 152 2.61 15.94 -18.32
CA HIS A 152 1.61 14.88 -18.24
C HIS A 152 0.17 15.37 -18.07
N ALA A 153 -0.13 16.65 -18.34
CA ALA A 153 -1.44 17.27 -18.04
C ALA A 153 -2.67 16.53 -18.63
N ALA A 154 -2.50 15.72 -19.68
CA ALA A 154 -3.55 14.95 -20.31
C ALA A 154 -3.38 13.41 -20.18
N ASP A 155 -2.39 12.94 -19.42
CA ASP A 155 -2.16 11.51 -19.21
C ASP A 155 -3.07 11.02 -18.06
N PRO A 156 -4.01 10.06 -18.29
CA PRO A 156 -4.96 9.62 -17.28
C PRO A 156 -4.28 8.91 -16.11
N ASP A 157 -3.16 8.22 -16.31
CA ASP A 157 -2.44 7.53 -15.24
C ASP A 157 -1.73 8.54 -14.33
N PHE A 158 -1.18 9.62 -14.91
CA PHE A 158 -0.63 10.74 -14.14
C PHE A 158 -1.72 11.48 -13.36
N LEU A 159 -2.86 11.75 -13.97
CA LEU A 159 -3.99 12.40 -13.32
C LEU A 159 -4.50 11.55 -12.14
N ALA A 160 -4.58 10.24 -12.28
CA ALA A 160 -4.98 9.34 -11.19
C ALA A 160 -4.03 9.41 -10.00
N MET A 161 -2.71 9.38 -10.24
CA MET A 161 -1.69 9.58 -9.18
C MET A 161 -1.78 10.97 -8.55
N THR A 162 -2.07 12.01 -9.34
CA THR A 162 -2.24 13.40 -8.84
C THR A 162 -3.49 13.53 -7.97
N ALA A 163 -4.58 12.87 -8.34
CA ALA A 163 -5.80 12.80 -7.54
C ALA A 163 -5.52 12.17 -6.18
N PHE A 164 -4.81 11.04 -6.17
CA PHE A 164 -4.44 10.35 -4.95
C PHE A 164 -3.49 11.19 -4.07
N ALA A 165 -2.48 11.83 -4.65
CA ALA A 165 -1.59 12.74 -3.93
C ALA A 165 -2.34 13.94 -3.28
N SER A 166 -3.41 14.41 -3.91
CA SER A 166 -4.27 15.47 -3.36
C SER A 166 -5.13 14.96 -2.21
N GLU A 167 -5.68 13.76 -2.34
CA GLU A 167 -6.46 13.07 -1.32
C GLU A 167 -5.64 12.87 -0.04
N LEU A 168 -4.41 12.35 -0.14
CA LEU A 168 -3.50 12.15 0.98
C LEU A 168 -3.13 13.46 1.73
N CYS A 169 -3.34 14.61 1.09
CA CYS A 169 -3.22 15.93 1.70
C CYS A 169 -4.55 16.50 2.19
N SER A 170 -5.62 15.69 2.23
CA SER A 170 -6.99 16.08 2.61
C SER A 170 -7.61 17.16 1.70
N ASP A 171 -7.07 17.33 0.48
CA ASP A 171 -7.63 18.22 -0.53
C ASP A 171 -8.62 17.45 -1.40
N TYR A 172 -9.75 17.06 -0.77
CA TYR A 172 -10.75 16.17 -1.39
C TYR A 172 -11.43 16.80 -2.61
N VAL A 173 -11.59 18.12 -2.64
CA VAL A 173 -12.16 18.82 -3.78
C VAL A 173 -11.27 18.71 -5.01
N ALA A 174 -9.98 18.96 -4.84
CA ALA A 174 -9.01 18.82 -5.93
C ALA A 174 -8.86 17.34 -6.33
N ALA A 175 -8.81 16.42 -5.36
CA ALA A 175 -8.70 14.99 -5.61
C ALA A 175 -9.86 14.47 -6.48
N GLU A 176 -11.11 14.79 -6.12
CA GLU A 176 -12.29 14.39 -6.87
C GLU A 176 -12.29 14.98 -8.28
N ALA A 177 -12.01 16.27 -8.43
CA ALA A 177 -12.00 16.94 -9.73
C ALA A 177 -10.95 16.34 -10.68
N VAL A 178 -9.76 15.99 -10.17
CA VAL A 178 -8.69 15.41 -10.98
C VAL A 178 -8.96 13.93 -11.30
N ALA A 179 -9.52 13.15 -10.36
CA ALA A 179 -9.93 11.78 -10.60
C ALA A 179 -11.03 11.69 -11.67
N GLU A 180 -12.04 12.57 -11.61
CA GLU A 180 -13.09 12.63 -12.64
C GLU A 180 -12.53 13.02 -14.02
N ARG A 181 -11.52 13.89 -14.07
CA ARG A 181 -10.80 14.17 -15.34
C ARG A 181 -10.10 12.92 -15.87
N ALA A 182 -9.41 12.17 -15.01
CA ALA A 182 -8.76 10.93 -15.41
C ALA A 182 -9.76 9.93 -15.99
N LEU A 183 -10.91 9.75 -15.31
CA LEU A 183 -12.00 8.86 -15.74
C LEU A 183 -12.72 9.36 -16.99
N GLY A 184 -12.78 10.66 -17.22
CA GLY A 184 -13.31 11.25 -18.46
C GLY A 184 -12.44 10.91 -19.69
N ILE A 185 -11.13 10.65 -19.49
CA ILE A 185 -10.19 10.24 -20.55
C ILE A 185 -10.14 8.72 -20.66
N GLU A 186 -9.98 8.03 -19.53
CA GLU A 186 -9.92 6.56 -19.43
C GLU A 186 -10.92 6.07 -18.35
N PRO A 187 -12.15 5.75 -18.73
CA PRO A 187 -13.20 5.33 -17.79
C PRO A 187 -12.86 4.07 -17.00
N ARG A 188 -11.90 3.27 -17.50
CA ARG A 188 -11.47 2.02 -16.86
C ARG A 188 -10.24 2.18 -15.96
N ASN A 189 -9.77 3.43 -15.72
CA ASN A 189 -8.59 3.65 -14.88
C ASN A 189 -8.87 3.26 -13.42
N PRO A 190 -8.31 2.15 -12.92
CA PRO A 190 -8.61 1.64 -11.57
C PRO A 190 -8.02 2.56 -10.49
N TRP A 191 -6.88 3.22 -10.75
CA TRP A 191 -6.23 4.08 -9.78
C TRP A 191 -6.99 5.39 -9.54
N ALA A 192 -7.66 5.93 -10.58
CA ALA A 192 -8.56 7.06 -10.42
C ALA A 192 -9.81 6.69 -9.61
N GLN A 193 -10.33 5.46 -9.78
CA GLN A 193 -11.43 4.95 -8.95
C GLN A 193 -11.00 4.74 -7.50
N HIS A 194 -9.80 4.20 -7.30
CA HIS A 194 -9.20 4.05 -5.99
C HIS A 194 -9.12 5.40 -5.24
N ALA A 195 -8.60 6.45 -5.91
CA ALA A 195 -8.55 7.79 -5.33
C ALA A 195 -9.94 8.35 -4.94
N LEU A 196 -10.96 8.14 -5.80
CA LEU A 196 -12.34 8.50 -5.48
C LEU A 196 -12.90 7.72 -4.30
N SER A 197 -12.59 6.43 -4.21
CA SER A 197 -13.04 5.58 -3.09
C SER A 197 -12.56 6.14 -1.76
N HIS A 198 -11.29 6.55 -1.69
CA HIS A 198 -10.73 7.23 -0.52
C HIS A 198 -11.49 8.52 -0.18
N VAL A 199 -11.72 9.40 -1.17
CA VAL A 199 -12.47 10.65 -0.96
C VAL A 199 -13.85 10.37 -0.38
N LEU A 200 -14.59 9.42 -0.95
CA LEU A 200 -15.96 9.11 -0.54
C LEU A 200 -16.01 8.51 0.86
N ILE A 201 -15.10 7.61 1.21
CA ILE A 201 -14.97 7.03 2.55
C ILE A 201 -14.61 8.14 3.56
N ARG A 202 -13.59 8.96 3.27
CA ARG A 202 -13.11 10.02 4.17
C ARG A 202 -14.17 11.11 4.44
N GLN A 203 -15.04 11.37 3.48
CA GLN A 203 -16.16 12.33 3.64
C GLN A 203 -17.44 11.68 4.20
N GLY A 204 -17.50 10.35 4.35
CA GLY A 204 -18.71 9.63 4.78
C GLY A 204 -19.82 9.67 3.73
N ARG A 205 -19.49 9.79 2.44
CA ARG A 205 -20.43 9.76 1.29
C ARG A 205 -20.72 8.30 0.89
N VAL A 206 -21.21 7.52 1.85
CA VAL A 206 -21.29 6.06 1.76
C VAL A 206 -22.20 5.59 0.62
N ALA A 207 -23.40 6.11 0.50
CA ALA A 207 -24.36 5.70 -0.53
C ALA A 207 -23.83 5.92 -1.96
N GLU A 208 -23.13 7.03 -2.18
CA GLU A 208 -22.47 7.31 -3.46
C GLU A 208 -21.29 6.37 -3.70
N GLY A 209 -20.48 6.14 -2.66
CA GLY A 209 -19.36 5.20 -2.71
C GLY A 209 -19.79 3.79 -3.09
N LEU A 210 -20.84 3.27 -2.45
CA LEU A 210 -21.44 1.98 -2.77
C LEU A 210 -21.88 1.91 -4.24
N THR A 211 -22.64 2.89 -4.69
CA THR A 211 -23.12 2.94 -6.09
C THR A 211 -21.98 2.93 -7.09
N ARG A 212 -20.93 3.70 -6.83
CA ARG A 212 -19.77 3.79 -7.71
C ARG A 212 -18.96 2.49 -7.72
N LEU A 213 -18.55 1.98 -6.56
CA LEU A 213 -17.70 0.80 -6.51
C LEU A 213 -18.42 -0.46 -7.00
N GLU A 214 -19.71 -0.61 -6.71
CA GLU A 214 -20.50 -1.71 -7.27
C GLU A 214 -20.56 -1.66 -8.80
N SER A 215 -20.66 -0.47 -9.40
CA SER A 215 -20.62 -0.30 -10.86
C SER A 215 -19.24 -0.61 -11.46
N PHE A 216 -18.18 -0.43 -10.67
CA PHE A 216 -16.77 -0.67 -11.04
C PHE A 216 -16.33 -2.12 -10.91
N LEU A 217 -16.94 -2.86 -9.99
CA LEU A 217 -16.52 -4.23 -9.66
C LEU A 217 -16.37 -5.15 -10.88
N PRO A 218 -17.25 -5.11 -11.91
CA PRO A 218 -17.06 -5.89 -13.14
C PRO A 218 -15.82 -5.49 -13.95
N LEU A 219 -15.41 -4.22 -13.89
CA LEU A 219 -14.21 -3.74 -14.60
C LEU A 219 -12.94 -4.14 -13.85
N LEU A 220 -12.96 -4.17 -12.52
CA LEU A 220 -11.84 -4.63 -11.70
C LEU A 220 -11.45 -6.09 -12.02
N ALA A 221 -12.37 -6.93 -12.47
CA ALA A 221 -12.08 -8.30 -12.89
C ALA A 221 -11.11 -8.37 -14.09
N THR A 222 -10.93 -7.27 -14.84
CA THR A 222 -9.97 -7.16 -15.95
C THR A 222 -8.62 -6.56 -15.53
N CYS A 223 -8.51 -6.08 -14.31
CA CYS A 223 -7.29 -5.49 -13.73
C CYS A 223 -6.41 -6.56 -13.07
N GLY A 224 -5.18 -6.18 -12.72
CA GLY A 224 -4.29 -7.02 -11.93
C GLY A 224 -4.87 -7.33 -10.55
N ARG A 225 -4.51 -8.49 -10.03
CA ARG A 225 -5.02 -8.96 -8.73
C ARG A 225 -4.82 -7.95 -7.58
N PRO A 226 -3.69 -7.21 -7.48
CA PRO A 226 -3.49 -6.24 -6.40
C PRO A 226 -4.62 -5.22 -6.30
N ILE A 227 -4.92 -4.53 -7.39
CA ILE A 227 -5.93 -3.47 -7.38
C ILE A 227 -7.36 -4.03 -7.31
N HIS A 228 -7.61 -5.20 -7.93
CA HIS A 228 -8.92 -5.85 -7.81
C HIS A 228 -9.24 -6.18 -6.33
N CYS A 229 -8.31 -6.79 -5.60
CA CYS A 229 -8.47 -7.09 -4.20
C CYS A 229 -8.71 -5.82 -3.37
N HIS A 230 -7.85 -4.83 -3.57
CA HIS A 230 -7.83 -3.63 -2.77
C HIS A 230 -9.04 -2.71 -2.99
N ASP A 231 -9.49 -2.52 -4.24
CA ASP A 231 -10.72 -1.74 -4.49
C ASP A 231 -11.97 -2.50 -4.02
N ALA A 232 -11.99 -3.84 -4.09
CA ALA A 232 -13.04 -4.62 -3.46
C ALA A 232 -13.03 -4.48 -1.93
N TRP A 233 -11.85 -4.35 -1.33
CA TRP A 233 -11.73 -4.05 0.09
C TRP A 233 -12.33 -2.68 0.45
N HIS A 234 -12.15 -1.64 -0.38
CA HIS A 234 -12.84 -0.35 -0.18
C HIS A 234 -14.36 -0.49 -0.25
N LEU A 235 -14.89 -1.33 -1.17
CA LEU A 235 -16.32 -1.63 -1.20
C LEU A 235 -16.77 -2.30 0.11
N ALA A 236 -15.99 -3.24 0.64
CA ALA A 236 -16.31 -3.86 1.92
C ALA A 236 -16.26 -2.87 3.09
N LEU A 237 -15.34 -1.89 3.07
CA LEU A 237 -15.31 -0.81 4.06
C LEU A 237 -16.57 0.05 4.00
N LEU A 238 -17.06 0.39 2.81
CA LEU A 238 -18.29 1.16 2.65
C LEU A 238 -19.51 0.40 3.18
N HIS A 239 -19.61 -0.91 2.95
CA HIS A 239 -20.65 -1.73 3.59
C HIS A 239 -20.51 -1.74 5.12
N LEU A 240 -19.28 -1.75 5.63
CA LEU A 240 -19.05 -1.69 7.08
C LEU A 240 -19.40 -0.33 7.66
N GLU A 241 -19.23 0.78 6.93
CA GLU A 241 -19.70 2.11 7.35
C GLU A 241 -21.21 2.12 7.62
N GLU A 242 -21.99 1.31 6.90
CA GLU A 242 -23.43 1.07 7.15
C GLU A 242 -23.71 -0.04 8.19
N LEU A 243 -22.68 -0.63 8.78
CA LEU A 243 -22.76 -1.84 9.62
C LEU A 243 -23.39 -3.05 8.91
N ASP A 244 -23.39 -3.10 7.57
CA ASP A 244 -23.78 -4.27 6.81
C ASP A 244 -22.62 -5.29 6.75
N VAL A 245 -22.39 -5.93 7.90
CA VAL A 245 -21.35 -6.96 8.02
C VAL A 245 -21.61 -8.13 7.06
N ALA A 246 -22.86 -8.43 6.76
CA ALA A 246 -23.20 -9.53 5.86
C ALA A 246 -22.74 -9.22 4.42
N ALA A 247 -22.95 -7.99 3.95
CA ALA A 247 -22.46 -7.53 2.65
C ALA A 247 -20.93 -7.46 2.62
N ALA A 248 -20.29 -6.86 3.65
CA ALA A 248 -18.83 -6.83 3.77
C ALA A 248 -18.22 -8.24 3.70
N MET A 249 -18.80 -9.22 4.40
CA MET A 249 -18.35 -10.61 4.37
C MET A 249 -18.67 -11.34 3.05
N ARG A 250 -19.67 -10.90 2.29
CA ARG A 250 -19.85 -11.40 0.90
C ARG A 250 -18.69 -10.96 0.02
N VAL A 251 -18.36 -9.67 0.06
CA VAL A 251 -17.21 -9.13 -0.69
C VAL A 251 -15.90 -9.80 -0.27
N PHE A 252 -15.69 -9.98 1.05
CA PHE A 252 -14.53 -10.71 1.60
C PHE A 252 -14.34 -12.07 0.94
N ARG A 253 -15.39 -12.92 0.93
CA ARG A 253 -15.32 -14.28 0.39
C ARG A 253 -15.23 -14.34 -1.14
N THR A 254 -15.74 -13.34 -1.85
CA THR A 254 -15.83 -13.37 -3.31
C THR A 254 -14.62 -12.70 -3.96
N HIS A 255 -14.04 -11.67 -3.34
CA HIS A 255 -13.07 -10.81 -3.99
C HIS A 255 -11.76 -10.61 -3.21
N ILE A 256 -11.76 -10.80 -1.87
CA ILE A 256 -10.61 -10.45 -1.03
C ILE A 256 -9.82 -11.69 -0.62
N TRP A 257 -10.44 -12.69 0.03
CA TRP A 257 -9.70 -13.80 0.63
C TRP A 257 -9.95 -15.15 -0.06
N GLY A 258 -8.86 -15.94 -0.20
CA GLY A 258 -8.90 -17.32 -0.67
C GLY A 258 -8.75 -17.48 -2.19
N ILE A 259 -8.40 -16.42 -2.93
CA ILE A 259 -8.13 -16.46 -4.37
C ILE A 259 -6.61 -16.66 -4.61
N THR A 260 -5.80 -15.85 -3.95
CA THR A 260 -4.33 -15.91 -3.95
C THR A 260 -3.80 -15.70 -2.54
N PRO A 261 -4.07 -16.62 -1.60
CA PRO A 261 -3.90 -16.38 -0.16
C PRO A 261 -2.43 -16.19 0.27
N ASP A 262 -1.46 -16.52 -0.58
CA ASP A 262 -0.05 -16.24 -0.38
C ASP A 262 0.37 -14.84 -0.86
N PHE A 263 -0.55 -14.08 -1.44
CA PHE A 263 -0.27 -12.76 -1.95
C PHE A 263 -0.43 -11.69 -0.85
N VAL A 264 0.60 -10.85 -0.67
CA VAL A 264 0.69 -9.88 0.44
C VAL A 264 -0.52 -8.95 0.52
N VAL A 265 -0.98 -8.39 -0.60
CA VAL A 265 -2.12 -7.46 -0.60
C VAL A 265 -3.39 -8.16 -0.12
N GLU A 266 -3.65 -9.39 -0.59
CA GLU A 266 -4.80 -10.18 -0.15
C GLU A 266 -4.74 -10.46 1.36
N GLN A 267 -3.56 -10.77 1.89
CA GLN A 267 -3.36 -11.01 3.32
C GLN A 267 -3.65 -9.75 4.15
N LEU A 268 -3.09 -8.61 3.74
CA LEU A 268 -3.26 -7.35 4.47
C LEU A 268 -4.72 -6.87 4.45
N ASP A 269 -5.37 -6.89 3.29
CA ASP A 269 -6.75 -6.46 3.14
C ASP A 269 -7.72 -7.37 3.92
N ALA A 270 -7.49 -8.69 3.88
CA ALA A 270 -8.27 -9.65 4.65
C ALA A 270 -8.16 -9.41 6.16
N ILE A 271 -6.93 -9.26 6.67
CA ILE A 271 -6.68 -9.00 8.09
C ILE A 271 -7.30 -7.65 8.50
N ALA A 272 -7.05 -6.60 7.73
CA ALA A 272 -7.55 -5.26 8.02
C ALA A 272 -9.09 -5.19 8.08
N LEU A 273 -9.78 -5.91 7.18
CA LEU A 273 -11.24 -5.96 7.17
C LEU A 273 -11.79 -6.73 8.39
N LEU A 274 -11.28 -7.92 8.64
CA LEU A 274 -11.75 -8.74 9.78
C LEU A 274 -11.47 -8.03 11.11
N TRP A 275 -10.33 -7.40 11.26
CA TRP A 275 -9.98 -6.63 12.46
C TRP A 275 -10.98 -5.48 12.70
N ARG A 276 -11.39 -4.75 11.65
CA ARG A 276 -12.43 -3.71 11.75
C ARG A 276 -13.80 -4.29 12.09
N ILE A 277 -14.18 -5.40 11.48
CA ILE A 277 -15.44 -6.07 11.78
C ILE A 277 -15.47 -6.50 13.25
N GLU A 278 -14.39 -7.04 13.78
CA GLU A 278 -14.31 -7.41 15.21
C GLU A 278 -14.49 -6.23 16.15
N MET A 279 -13.93 -5.07 15.80
CA MET A 279 -14.11 -3.84 16.58
C MET A 279 -15.55 -3.31 16.54
N ALA A 280 -16.26 -3.52 15.44
CA ALA A 280 -17.60 -2.97 15.20
C ALA A 280 -18.75 -3.92 15.59
N ALA A 281 -18.58 -5.23 15.36
CA ALA A 281 -19.70 -6.19 15.39
C ALA A 281 -19.42 -7.47 16.20
N GLY A 282 -18.18 -7.68 16.64
CA GLY A 282 -17.80 -8.84 17.47
C GLY A 282 -16.93 -9.87 16.75
N PRO A 283 -16.53 -10.93 17.44
CA PRO A 283 -15.43 -11.80 17.04
C PRO A 283 -15.68 -12.55 15.72
N MET A 284 -14.58 -12.72 14.98
CA MET A 284 -14.50 -13.44 13.70
C MET A 284 -13.61 -14.68 13.78
N ASP A 285 -13.65 -15.39 14.91
CA ASP A 285 -12.71 -16.47 15.30
C ASP A 285 -12.54 -17.56 14.24
N ALA A 286 -13.60 -17.90 13.49
CA ALA A 286 -13.56 -18.94 12.48
C ALA A 286 -12.66 -18.60 11.25
N GLN A 287 -12.31 -17.34 11.06
CA GLN A 287 -11.53 -16.89 9.88
C GLN A 287 -10.01 -16.92 10.14
N TRP A 288 -9.59 -16.72 11.39
CA TRP A 288 -8.18 -16.52 11.72
C TRP A 288 -7.27 -17.70 11.47
N PRO A 289 -7.66 -18.98 11.71
CA PRO A 289 -6.78 -20.12 11.46
C PRO A 289 -6.30 -20.20 10.02
N SER A 290 -7.19 -20.05 9.04
CA SER A 290 -6.84 -20.08 7.62
C SER A 290 -5.87 -18.94 7.24
N ILE A 291 -6.07 -17.73 7.78
CA ILE A 291 -5.16 -16.61 7.52
C ILE A 291 -3.78 -16.88 8.15
N ALA A 292 -3.76 -17.35 9.41
CA ALA A 292 -2.52 -17.62 10.14
C ALA A 292 -1.63 -18.63 9.42
N GLU A 293 -2.22 -19.69 8.83
CA GLU A 293 -1.48 -20.70 8.06
C GLU A 293 -0.69 -20.08 6.89
N HIS A 294 -1.28 -19.12 6.18
CA HIS A 294 -0.65 -18.49 5.02
C HIS A 294 0.37 -17.39 5.39
N ILE A 295 0.14 -16.69 6.52
CA ILE A 295 1.05 -15.59 6.91
C ILE A 295 2.21 -16.03 7.82
N ALA A 296 2.11 -17.17 8.49
CA ALA A 296 3.13 -17.61 9.43
C ALA A 296 4.55 -17.69 8.84
N PRO A 297 4.76 -18.16 7.61
CA PRO A 297 6.08 -18.15 6.99
C PRO A 297 6.68 -16.76 6.82
N ARG A 298 5.83 -15.72 6.73
CA ARG A 298 6.20 -14.32 6.51
C ARG A 298 6.24 -13.46 7.77
N ALA A 299 5.77 -13.99 8.89
CA ALA A 299 5.69 -13.22 10.13
C ALA A 299 7.06 -12.75 10.65
N LEU A 300 8.13 -13.39 10.20
CA LEU A 300 9.52 -13.02 10.52
C LEU A 300 10.13 -12.03 9.52
N GLU A 301 9.51 -11.85 8.35
CA GLU A 301 9.94 -10.86 7.36
C GLU A 301 9.65 -9.45 7.87
N THR A 302 10.55 -8.51 7.62
CA THR A 302 10.49 -7.16 8.23
C THR A 302 10.69 -6.08 7.18
N PHE A 303 9.71 -5.87 6.29
CA PHE A 303 9.76 -4.84 5.25
C PHE A 303 9.29 -3.48 5.76
N MET A 304 8.12 -3.43 6.37
CA MET A 304 7.57 -2.22 6.96
C MET A 304 6.71 -2.55 8.19
N PRO A 305 6.67 -1.66 9.20
CA PRO A 305 5.93 -1.91 10.44
C PRO A 305 4.44 -2.16 10.24
N PHE A 306 3.84 -1.53 9.22
CA PHE A 306 2.44 -1.72 8.84
C PHE A 306 2.12 -3.20 8.58
N MET A 307 2.90 -3.89 7.75
CA MET A 307 2.71 -5.32 7.45
C MET A 307 2.86 -6.16 8.71
N ASN A 308 3.92 -5.94 9.48
CA ASN A 308 4.18 -6.71 10.69
C ASN A 308 3.08 -6.55 11.74
N ALA A 309 2.48 -5.36 11.87
CA ALA A 309 1.36 -5.13 12.77
C ALA A 309 0.14 -5.99 12.38
N HIS A 310 -0.17 -6.11 11.09
CA HIS A 310 -1.25 -6.97 10.60
C HIS A 310 -0.98 -8.44 10.90
N TYR A 311 0.24 -8.91 10.60
CA TYR A 311 0.59 -10.32 10.80
C TYR A 311 0.57 -10.72 12.27
N VAL A 312 1.17 -9.95 13.16
CA VAL A 312 1.15 -10.28 14.60
C VAL A 312 -0.26 -10.22 15.19
N TYR A 313 -1.11 -9.30 14.72
CA TYR A 313 -2.51 -9.28 15.12
C TYR A 313 -3.23 -10.57 14.73
N ALA A 314 -3.15 -10.98 13.46
CA ALA A 314 -3.82 -12.18 12.96
C ALA A 314 -3.32 -13.45 13.65
N LEU A 315 -2.01 -13.59 13.89
CA LEU A 315 -1.42 -14.69 14.65
C LEU A 315 -1.91 -14.71 16.09
N ALA A 316 -2.00 -13.54 16.74
CA ALA A 316 -2.54 -13.44 18.10
C ALA A 316 -4.03 -13.86 18.16
N ARG A 317 -4.84 -13.44 17.16
CA ARG A 317 -6.24 -13.84 17.05
C ARG A 317 -6.42 -15.34 16.78
N ALA A 318 -5.49 -15.95 16.04
CA ALA A 318 -5.48 -17.40 15.82
C ALA A 318 -4.95 -18.20 17.02
N GLY A 319 -4.45 -17.54 18.06
CA GLY A 319 -3.87 -18.18 19.24
C GLY A 319 -2.45 -18.76 19.04
N TRP A 320 -1.73 -18.32 18.01
CA TRP A 320 -0.38 -18.78 17.67
C TRP A 320 0.68 -18.01 18.45
N THR A 321 0.68 -18.16 19.77
CA THR A 321 1.51 -17.38 20.70
C THR A 321 3.00 -17.47 20.39
N ASP A 322 3.52 -18.67 20.11
CA ASP A 322 4.95 -18.87 19.82
C ASP A 322 5.38 -18.12 18.55
N ALA A 323 4.50 -18.08 17.52
CA ALA A 323 4.76 -17.34 16.29
C ALA A 323 4.75 -15.83 16.53
N VAL A 324 3.84 -15.32 17.37
CA VAL A 324 3.83 -13.92 17.80
C VAL A 324 5.13 -13.54 18.53
N GLU A 325 5.58 -14.37 19.48
CA GLU A 325 6.81 -14.13 20.24
C GLU A 325 8.04 -14.13 19.31
N ALA A 326 8.12 -15.07 18.37
CA ALA A 326 9.20 -15.15 17.38
C ALA A 326 9.21 -13.90 16.48
N ALA A 327 8.05 -13.47 15.97
CA ALA A 327 7.92 -12.26 15.15
C ALA A 327 8.36 -11.00 15.91
N LEU A 328 7.93 -10.84 17.16
CA LEU A 328 8.32 -9.73 18.01
C LEU A 328 9.83 -9.73 18.33
N ALA A 329 10.42 -10.91 18.54
CA ALA A 329 11.86 -11.05 18.75
C ALA A 329 12.68 -10.67 17.50
N GLY A 330 12.27 -11.15 16.33
CA GLY A 330 12.88 -10.81 15.03
C GLY A 330 12.83 -9.31 14.74
N MET A 331 11.68 -8.68 14.98
CA MET A 331 11.53 -7.25 14.83
C MET A 331 12.45 -6.44 15.78
N ARG A 332 12.59 -6.87 17.04
CA ARG A 332 13.52 -6.21 17.99
C ARG A 332 14.96 -6.35 17.55
N ALA A 333 15.36 -7.52 17.05
CA ALA A 333 16.70 -7.76 16.52
C ALA A 333 16.99 -6.84 15.32
N ARG A 334 16.04 -6.68 14.39
CA ARG A 334 16.16 -5.74 13.27
C ARG A 334 16.33 -4.31 13.74
N SER A 335 15.51 -3.86 14.71
CA SER A 335 15.60 -2.48 15.23
C SER A 335 16.95 -2.13 15.87
N ILE A 336 17.79 -3.11 16.14
CA ILE A 336 19.13 -2.91 16.71
C ILE A 336 20.23 -2.94 15.62
N ALA A 337 19.96 -3.63 14.50
CA ALA A 337 20.98 -3.99 13.51
C ALA A 337 21.13 -3.02 12.32
N HIS A 338 20.26 -2.00 12.18
CA HIS A 338 20.22 -1.15 10.98
C HIS A 338 20.51 0.33 11.29
N ASP A 339 21.05 1.01 10.25
CA ASP A 339 21.54 2.37 10.27
C ASP A 339 20.46 3.41 10.60
N GLU A 340 20.86 4.56 11.16
CA GLU A 340 20.02 5.49 11.92
C GLU A 340 18.80 6.06 11.21
N GLU A 341 18.80 6.19 9.89
CA GLU A 341 17.72 6.91 9.19
C GLU A 341 16.50 6.02 8.91
N ALA A 342 16.72 4.79 8.44
CA ALA A 342 15.66 3.79 8.27
C ALA A 342 15.04 3.39 9.62
N MET A 343 15.80 3.49 10.71
CA MET A 343 15.39 3.10 12.05
C MET A 343 14.64 4.18 12.84
N ARG A 344 14.59 5.44 12.37
CA ARG A 344 13.85 6.51 13.06
C ARG A 344 12.35 6.22 13.22
N VAL A 345 11.78 5.47 12.31
CA VAL A 345 10.37 5.04 12.36
C VAL A 345 10.24 3.67 13.02
N TRP A 346 11.09 2.71 12.65
CA TRP A 346 11.02 1.35 13.21
C TRP A 346 11.22 1.31 14.73
N ALA A 347 12.23 2.00 15.25
CA ALA A 347 12.59 1.90 16.65
C ALA A 347 11.54 2.53 17.59
N PRO A 348 11.11 3.80 17.41
CA PRO A 348 10.15 4.41 18.34
C PRO A 348 8.69 4.13 17.98
N VAL A 349 8.31 4.14 16.70
CA VAL A 349 6.90 4.10 16.27
C VAL A 349 6.51 2.69 15.86
N GLY A 350 7.23 2.10 14.89
CA GLY A 350 6.89 0.81 14.33
C GLY A 350 6.83 -0.29 15.38
N ARG A 351 7.83 -0.38 16.27
CA ARG A 351 7.84 -1.37 17.35
C ARG A 351 6.63 -1.22 18.28
N ALA A 352 6.31 0.01 18.68
CA ALA A 352 5.18 0.26 19.57
C ALA A 352 3.85 -0.15 18.92
N VAL A 353 3.65 0.16 17.63
CA VAL A 353 2.44 -0.21 16.89
C VAL A 353 2.32 -1.73 16.72
N ILE A 354 3.42 -2.42 16.40
CA ILE A 354 3.43 -3.88 16.25
C ILE A 354 3.15 -4.57 17.59
N GLU A 355 3.81 -4.15 18.68
CA GLU A 355 3.56 -4.69 20.01
C GLU A 355 2.13 -4.38 20.50
N ALA A 356 1.57 -3.23 20.14
CA ALA A 356 0.18 -2.88 20.43
C ALA A 356 -0.82 -3.74 19.66
N ALA A 357 -0.54 -4.01 18.37
CA ALA A 357 -1.36 -4.91 17.56
C ALA A 357 -1.40 -6.33 18.15
N ALA A 358 -0.25 -6.86 18.55
CA ALA A 358 -0.18 -8.16 19.24
C ALA A 358 -0.97 -8.16 20.56
N ALA A 359 -0.81 -7.13 21.39
CA ALA A 359 -1.53 -6.99 22.64
C ALA A 359 -3.05 -6.87 22.44
N PHE A 360 -3.48 -6.08 21.45
CA PHE A 360 -4.88 -5.91 21.11
C PHE A 360 -5.51 -7.21 20.59
N GLY A 361 -4.79 -7.94 19.71
CA GLY A 361 -5.21 -9.26 19.21
C GLY A 361 -5.32 -10.30 20.32
N ALA A 362 -4.45 -10.26 21.32
CA ALA A 362 -4.49 -11.12 22.51
C ALA A 362 -5.54 -10.68 23.56
N GLY A 363 -6.25 -9.55 23.34
CA GLY A 363 -7.27 -9.03 24.25
C GLY A 363 -6.73 -8.08 25.33
N ASP A 364 -5.44 -7.84 25.42
CA ASP A 364 -4.83 -6.88 26.37
C ASP A 364 -4.92 -5.43 25.82
N ARG A 365 -6.13 -4.91 25.85
CA ARG A 365 -6.46 -3.59 25.30
C ARG A 365 -5.84 -2.44 26.09
N ALA A 366 -5.69 -2.61 27.41
CA ALA A 366 -5.06 -1.60 28.26
C ALA A 366 -3.57 -1.43 27.90
N ARG A 367 -2.87 -2.53 27.68
CA ARG A 367 -1.48 -2.50 27.18
C ARG A 367 -1.38 -1.89 25.79
N ALA A 368 -2.32 -2.24 24.89
CA ALA A 368 -2.37 -1.64 23.55
C ALA A 368 -2.53 -0.11 23.62
N ALA A 369 -3.42 0.42 24.47
CA ALA A 369 -3.56 1.86 24.69
C ALA A 369 -2.24 2.49 25.17
N ALA A 370 -1.59 1.92 26.16
CA ALA A 370 -0.33 2.45 26.72
C ALA A 370 0.82 2.47 25.71
N LEU A 371 0.87 1.48 24.80
CA LEU A 371 1.87 1.41 23.71
C LEU A 371 1.60 2.42 22.60
N LEU A 372 0.32 2.65 22.26
CA LEU A 372 -0.08 3.57 21.17
C LEU A 372 -0.02 5.04 21.60
N ASP A 373 -0.34 5.38 22.85
CA ASP A 373 -0.39 6.76 23.35
C ASP A 373 0.78 7.65 22.86
N PRO A 374 2.06 7.27 23.09
CA PRO A 374 3.18 8.14 22.76
C PRO A 374 3.44 8.24 21.24
N VAL A 375 2.93 7.30 20.44
CA VAL A 375 3.31 7.18 19.02
C VAL A 375 2.19 7.58 18.05
N MET A 376 0.94 7.74 18.51
CA MET A 376 -0.19 8.11 17.67
C MET A 376 0.04 9.36 16.80
N PRO A 377 0.75 10.43 17.25
CA PRO A 377 1.04 11.58 16.41
C PRO A 377 1.91 11.26 15.18
N MET A 378 2.69 10.17 15.23
CA MET A 378 3.60 9.74 14.16
C MET A 378 3.16 8.42 13.51
N MET A 379 1.99 7.91 13.87
CA MET A 379 1.51 6.59 13.45
C MET A 379 1.46 6.44 11.92
N THR A 380 1.13 7.49 11.18
CA THR A 380 1.07 7.48 9.72
C THR A 380 2.43 7.25 9.02
N SER A 381 3.53 7.22 9.76
CA SER A 381 4.88 6.96 9.21
C SER A 381 5.26 5.48 9.14
N ILE A 382 4.37 4.56 9.54
CA ILE A 382 4.69 3.12 9.59
C ILE A 382 4.51 2.39 8.25
N GLY A 383 4.04 3.07 7.22
CA GLY A 383 3.58 2.51 5.95
C GLY A 383 2.05 2.49 5.86
N GLY A 384 1.52 2.23 4.67
CA GLY A 384 0.08 2.21 4.43
C GLY A 384 -0.49 3.55 3.95
N SER A 385 -1.76 3.52 3.52
CA SER A 385 -2.54 4.70 3.14
C SER A 385 -3.33 5.24 4.33
N ASP A 386 -3.98 6.38 4.15
CA ASP A 386 -4.83 7.00 5.18
C ASP A 386 -6.05 6.13 5.56
N ALA A 387 -6.68 5.46 4.57
CA ALA A 387 -7.76 4.51 4.83
C ALA A 387 -7.27 3.26 5.60
N GLN A 388 -6.02 2.86 5.38
CA GLN A 388 -5.39 1.78 6.12
C GLN A 388 -4.95 2.22 7.52
N ASP A 389 -4.45 3.43 7.69
CA ASP A 389 -4.09 4.06 8.97
C ASP A 389 -5.29 4.17 9.93
N ASP A 390 -6.49 4.32 9.38
CA ASP A 390 -7.72 4.40 10.16
C ASP A 390 -7.97 3.15 11.02
N LEU A 391 -7.45 1.99 10.63
CA LEU A 391 -7.45 0.77 11.43
C LEU A 391 -6.78 0.99 12.80
N PHE A 392 -5.60 1.63 12.80
CA PHE A 392 -4.84 1.87 14.03
C PHE A 392 -5.48 2.99 14.87
N ARG A 393 -6.13 3.97 14.22
CA ARG A 393 -6.92 5.00 14.92
C ARG A 393 -8.12 4.39 15.64
N GLN A 394 -8.85 3.51 14.98
CA GLN A 394 -9.97 2.76 15.59
C GLN A 394 -9.49 1.81 16.69
N THR A 395 -8.34 1.14 16.47
CA THR A 395 -7.70 0.28 17.48
C THR A 395 -7.34 1.06 18.74
N TYR A 396 -6.75 2.24 18.60
CA TYR A 396 -6.43 3.11 19.73
C TYR A 396 -7.69 3.58 20.47
N LEU A 397 -8.72 4.03 19.73
CA LEU A 397 -10.01 4.41 20.30
C LEU A 397 -10.61 3.29 21.14
N ARG A 398 -10.70 2.08 20.59
CA ARG A 398 -11.22 0.89 21.31
C ARG A 398 -10.35 0.50 22.51
N SER A 399 -9.04 0.73 22.43
CA SER A 399 -8.12 0.49 23.53
C SER A 399 -8.34 1.48 24.67
N LEU A 400 -8.54 2.77 24.38
CA LEU A 400 -8.87 3.79 25.38
C LEU A 400 -10.19 3.49 26.09
N GLN A 401 -11.24 3.12 25.34
CA GLN A 401 -12.54 2.76 25.91
C GLN A 401 -12.41 1.57 26.89
N ALA A 402 -11.74 0.50 26.45
CA ALA A 402 -11.54 -0.68 27.25
C ALA A 402 -10.64 -0.47 28.47
N ALA A 403 -9.74 0.52 28.44
CA ALA A 403 -8.92 0.97 29.56
C ALA A 403 -9.68 1.90 30.53
N GLY A 404 -10.96 2.20 30.30
CA GLY A 404 -11.76 3.10 31.12
C GLY A 404 -11.45 4.59 30.91
N ARG A 405 -10.66 4.92 29.87
CA ARG A 405 -10.26 6.30 29.52
C ARG A 405 -11.32 6.97 28.64
N HIS A 406 -12.57 7.00 29.10
CA HIS A 406 -13.72 7.42 28.30
C HIS A 406 -13.64 8.89 27.84
N ALA A 407 -13.11 9.79 28.67
CA ALA A 407 -12.97 11.21 28.31
C ALA A 407 -11.93 11.37 27.17
N ASP A 408 -10.80 10.66 27.26
CA ASP A 408 -9.77 10.67 26.21
C ASP A 408 -10.32 10.06 24.91
N ALA A 409 -11.05 8.95 25.02
CA ALA A 409 -11.68 8.29 23.88
C ALA A 409 -12.68 9.19 23.15
N ALA A 410 -13.51 9.92 23.90
CA ALA A 410 -14.48 10.86 23.31
C ALA A 410 -13.77 12.02 22.60
N ALA A 411 -12.77 12.64 23.23
CA ALA A 411 -12.00 13.71 22.62
C ALA A 411 -11.25 13.23 21.36
N TYR A 412 -10.66 12.02 21.42
CA TYR A 412 -9.98 11.43 20.27
C TYR A 412 -10.93 11.10 19.12
N PHE A 413 -12.11 10.53 19.44
CA PHE A 413 -13.15 10.24 18.44
C PHE A 413 -13.60 11.52 17.72
N ASP A 414 -13.87 12.60 18.46
CA ASP A 414 -14.26 13.87 17.87
C ASP A 414 -13.15 14.43 16.96
N ALA A 415 -11.89 14.28 17.34
CA ALA A 415 -10.76 14.75 16.54
C ALA A 415 -10.60 13.98 15.21
N ILE A 416 -10.76 12.65 15.22
CA ILE A 416 -10.60 11.83 14.00
C ILE A 416 -11.81 11.85 13.06
N THR A 417 -12.97 12.35 13.52
CA THR A 417 -14.20 12.46 12.73
C THR A 417 -14.50 13.88 12.25
N VAL A 418 -13.60 14.82 12.46
CA VAL A 418 -13.76 16.21 11.98
C VAL A 418 -13.92 16.23 10.46
N GLY A 419 -14.98 16.87 9.98
CA GLY A 419 -15.26 17.02 8.54
C GLY A 419 -15.85 15.79 7.85
N LYS A 420 -16.01 14.67 8.56
CA LYS A 420 -16.69 13.46 8.08
C LYS A 420 -18.18 13.49 8.43
N SER A 421 -19.05 13.15 7.49
CA SER A 421 -20.46 12.83 7.80
C SER A 421 -20.51 11.54 8.62
N ARG A 422 -21.04 11.61 9.85
CA ARG A 422 -21.06 10.46 10.77
C ARG A 422 -21.95 9.33 10.26
N THR A 423 -21.34 8.16 10.15
CA THR A 423 -21.97 6.92 9.65
C THR A 423 -22.56 6.08 10.79
N PRO A 424 -23.32 5.00 10.49
CA PRO A 424 -23.67 3.99 11.48
C PRO A 424 -22.45 3.41 12.22
N LEU A 425 -21.34 3.12 11.51
CA LEU A 425 -20.09 2.64 12.12
C LEU A 425 -19.53 3.66 13.12
N ASP A 426 -19.47 4.94 12.75
CA ASP A 426 -18.96 5.98 13.65
C ASP A 426 -19.76 6.05 14.95
N ARG A 427 -21.11 5.92 14.85
CA ARG A 427 -21.98 5.86 16.04
C ARG A 427 -21.73 4.63 16.91
N ALA A 428 -21.44 3.48 16.30
CA ALA A 428 -21.11 2.26 17.03
C ALA A 428 -19.73 2.36 17.71
N LEU A 429 -18.77 3.03 17.08
CA LEU A 429 -17.43 3.24 17.63
C LEU A 429 -17.41 4.29 18.75
N ALA A 430 -18.36 5.25 18.76
CA ALA A 430 -18.44 6.27 19.80
C ALA A 430 -18.94 5.73 21.15
N ASN A 431 -19.65 4.59 21.15
CA ASN A 431 -20.22 3.91 22.34
C ASN A 431 -19.31 2.78 22.84
#